data_030578793829738d39f0203dd78e8145
#
_entry.id   030578793829738d39f0203dd78e8145
#
_cell.length_a   1.000
_cell.length_b   1.000
_cell.length_c   1.000
_cell.angle_alpha   90.00
_cell.angle_beta   90.00
_cell.angle_gamma   90.00
#
_symmetry.space_group_name_H-M   'P 1'
#
loop_
_entity.id
_entity.type
_entity.pdbx_description
1 polymer ?
#
loop_
_entity_poly.entity_id
_entity_poly.type
_entity_poly.pdbx_seq_one_letter_code
_entity_poly.pdbx_strand_id
1 'polypeptide(L)'
;MAEYLERILKARVYDVAIETPLDPAPRLSARLGNRILLKREDLQPVFSFKLRGAYNKLAQLTAAERSAGVICSSAGNHGQGVALAGKTMGVRAVIVMPTTTPTIKSEAVRALGGEVVLHGMTYD
;
A
#
# COMPACT_ATOMS: atom_id res chain seq x y z
N MET A 1 -18.35 11.67 14.38
CA MET A 1 -16.97 11.40 14.91
C MET A 1 -16.85 10.02 15.52
N ALA A 2 -17.78 9.56 16.34
CA ALA A 2 -17.76 8.21 16.95
C ALA A 2 -17.70 7.07 15.92
N GLU A 3 -18.41 7.16 14.80
CA GLU A 3 -18.40 6.15 13.72
C GLU A 3 -17.02 5.93 13.09
N TYR A 4 -16.24 7.00 12.82
CA TYR A 4 -14.91 6.86 12.28
C TYR A 4 -13.93 6.20 13.25
N LEU A 5 -14.00 6.55 14.53
CA LEU A 5 -13.16 5.94 15.56
C LEU A 5 -13.42 4.43 15.65
N GLU A 6 -14.70 4.02 15.67
CA GLU A 6 -15.05 2.61 15.71
C GLU A 6 -14.54 1.86 14.47
N ARG A 7 -14.67 2.43 13.27
CA ARG A 7 -14.16 1.86 12.03
C ARG A 7 -12.63 1.73 12.03
N ILE A 8 -11.92 2.73 12.58
CA ILE A 8 -10.45 2.70 12.71
C ILE A 8 -10.04 1.59 13.67
N LEU A 9 -10.67 1.47 14.83
CA LEU A 9 -10.35 0.46 15.84
C LEU A 9 -10.64 -0.97 15.36
N LYS A 10 -11.63 -1.15 14.47
CA LYS A 10 -11.97 -2.45 13.86
C LYS A 10 -11.15 -2.79 12.62
N ALA A 11 -10.39 -1.82 12.08
CA ALA A 11 -9.61 -2.02 10.85
C ALA A 11 -8.45 -2.98 11.10
N ARG A 12 -8.37 -4.06 10.33
CA ARG A 12 -7.39 -5.15 10.49
C ARG A 12 -6.07 -4.87 9.76
N VAL A 13 -5.61 -3.62 9.74
CA VAL A 13 -4.41 -3.21 8.98
C VAL A 13 -3.13 -3.89 9.46
N TYR A 14 -3.08 -4.27 10.73
CA TYR A 14 -1.93 -4.96 11.32
C TYR A 14 -1.83 -6.45 10.98
N ASP A 15 -2.75 -6.99 10.19
CA ASP A 15 -2.57 -8.31 9.56
C ASP A 15 -1.39 -8.29 8.56
N VAL A 16 -1.04 -7.11 8.00
CA VAL A 16 0.03 -6.94 7.02
C VAL A 16 1.02 -5.83 7.38
N ALA A 17 0.57 -4.81 8.12
CA ALA A 17 1.40 -3.70 8.53
C ALA A 17 2.12 -4.01 9.84
N ILE A 18 3.33 -3.50 9.98
CA ILE A 18 4.03 -3.47 11.27
C ILE A 18 3.81 -2.13 11.96
N GLU A 19 3.90 -2.12 13.27
CA GLU A 19 3.96 -0.88 14.05
C GLU A 19 5.36 -0.28 13.91
N THR A 20 5.45 0.75 13.06
CA THR A 20 6.73 1.40 12.76
C THR A 20 7.11 2.41 13.84
N PRO A 21 8.41 2.65 14.07
CA PRO A 21 8.88 3.66 15.01
C PRO A 21 8.42 5.08 14.66
N LEU A 22 8.45 5.93 15.67
CA LEU A 22 8.31 7.38 15.55
C LEU A 22 9.63 8.01 15.99
N ASP A 23 10.52 8.25 15.04
CA ASP A 23 11.89 8.68 15.27
C ASP A 23 12.01 10.21 15.37
N PRO A 24 12.76 10.75 16.36
CA PRO A 24 13.09 12.17 16.39
C PRO A 24 14.00 12.55 15.21
N ALA A 25 13.77 13.73 14.65
CA ALA A 25 14.62 14.33 13.61
C ALA A 25 15.36 15.58 14.18
N PRO A 26 16.42 15.41 14.98
CA PRO A 26 16.98 16.51 15.77
C PRO A 26 17.55 17.64 14.91
N ARG A 27 18.24 17.31 13.81
CA ARG A 27 18.79 18.33 12.89
C ARG A 27 17.69 19.15 12.21
N LEU A 28 16.61 18.49 11.78
CA LEU A 28 15.48 19.16 11.16
C LEU A 28 14.70 19.98 12.18
N SER A 29 14.55 19.45 13.39
CA SER A 29 13.92 20.14 14.52
C SER A 29 14.65 21.43 14.88
N ALA A 30 15.98 21.38 14.99
CA ALA A 30 16.80 22.58 15.27
C ALA A 30 16.71 23.61 14.14
N ARG A 31 16.77 23.17 12.87
CA ARG A 31 16.67 24.05 11.71
C ARG A 31 15.33 24.78 11.61
N LEU A 32 14.24 24.11 11.98
CA LEU A 32 12.88 24.64 11.88
C LEU A 32 12.34 25.26 13.18
N GLY A 33 13.13 25.23 14.25
CA GLY A 33 12.68 25.72 15.57
C GLY A 33 11.45 24.97 16.09
N ASN A 34 11.30 23.68 15.76
CA ASN A 34 10.12 22.89 16.09
C ASN A 34 10.49 21.44 16.43
N ARG A 35 9.60 20.71 17.08
CA ARG A 35 9.78 19.28 17.34
C ARG A 35 9.28 18.45 16.15
N ILE A 36 10.21 17.90 15.36
CA ILE A 36 9.90 17.07 14.20
C ILE A 36 10.13 15.60 14.55
N LEU A 37 9.12 14.78 14.26
CA LEU A 37 9.15 13.34 14.43
C LEU A 37 8.82 12.69 13.07
N LEU A 38 9.52 11.60 12.74
CA LEU A 38 9.34 10.83 11.51
C LEU A 38 8.64 9.52 11.84
N LYS A 39 7.41 9.33 11.34
CA LYS A 39 6.75 8.03 11.34
C LYS A 39 7.36 7.18 10.22
N ARG A 40 8.12 6.16 10.59
CA ARG A 40 8.99 5.39 9.70
C ARG A 40 8.21 4.35 8.85
N GLU A 41 7.26 4.83 8.06
CA GLU A 41 6.49 3.96 7.14
C GLU A 41 7.33 3.42 5.96
N ASP A 42 8.53 3.93 5.75
CA ASP A 42 9.55 3.36 4.88
C ASP A 42 10.04 1.97 5.34
N LEU A 43 9.84 1.61 6.61
CA LEU A 43 10.15 0.30 7.17
C LEU A 43 9.04 -0.75 6.99
N GLN A 44 7.93 -0.38 6.39
CA GLN A 44 6.87 -1.36 6.05
C GLN A 44 7.35 -2.38 4.99
N PRO A 45 6.73 -3.58 4.91
CA PRO A 45 7.11 -4.61 3.92
C PRO A 45 7.12 -4.16 2.46
N VAL A 46 6.36 -3.11 2.12
CA VAL A 46 6.34 -2.49 0.78
C VAL A 46 6.97 -1.09 0.78
N PHE A 47 7.80 -0.78 1.78
CA PHE A 47 8.53 0.48 1.93
C PHE A 47 7.64 1.74 1.91
N SER A 48 6.37 1.61 2.29
CA SER A 48 5.42 2.73 2.34
C SER A 48 4.16 2.39 3.14
N PHE A 49 3.44 3.45 3.57
CA PHE A 49 2.15 3.33 4.26
C PHE A 49 1.00 2.81 3.37
N LYS A 50 1.20 2.70 2.07
CA LYS A 50 0.13 2.39 1.09
C LYS A 50 -0.52 1.02 1.32
N LEU A 51 0.21 0.06 1.90
CA LEU A 51 -0.36 -1.25 2.25
C LEU A 51 -1.54 -1.14 3.23
N ARG A 52 -1.54 -0.15 4.13
CA ARG A 52 -2.61 0.04 5.13
C ARG A 52 -3.96 0.27 4.45
N GLY A 53 -4.02 1.25 3.55
CA GLY A 53 -5.24 1.57 2.81
C GLY A 53 -5.66 0.46 1.84
N ALA A 54 -4.69 -0.14 1.13
CA ALA A 54 -4.95 -1.25 0.21
C ALA A 54 -5.56 -2.46 0.96
N TYR A 55 -4.92 -2.89 2.03
CA TYR A 55 -5.42 -4.02 2.83
C TYR A 55 -6.78 -3.73 3.45
N ASN A 56 -6.96 -2.55 4.06
CA ASN A 56 -8.23 -2.16 4.67
C ASN A 56 -9.38 -2.14 3.65
N LYS A 57 -9.11 -1.71 2.40
CA LYS A 57 -10.11 -1.77 1.32
C LYS A 57 -10.47 -3.21 0.95
N LEU A 58 -9.48 -4.07 0.73
CA LEU A 58 -9.70 -5.47 0.37
C LEU A 58 -10.40 -6.25 1.49
N ALA A 59 -10.09 -5.94 2.75
CA ALA A 59 -10.72 -6.57 3.92
C ALA A 59 -12.24 -6.32 4.00
N GLN A 60 -12.71 -5.21 3.42
CA GLN A 60 -14.12 -4.83 3.42
C GLN A 60 -14.89 -5.33 2.19
N LEU A 61 -14.24 -6.02 1.24
CA LEU A 61 -14.90 -6.58 0.07
C LEU A 61 -15.79 -7.77 0.46
N THR A 62 -16.91 -7.89 -0.20
CA THR A 62 -17.79 -9.06 -0.12
C THR A 62 -17.12 -10.31 -0.70
N ALA A 63 -17.66 -11.49 -0.44
CA ALA A 63 -17.15 -12.73 -1.00
C ALA A 63 -17.20 -12.72 -2.54
N ALA A 64 -18.25 -12.17 -3.14
CA ALA A 64 -18.39 -12.05 -4.59
C ALA A 64 -17.32 -11.12 -5.19
N GLU A 65 -17.08 -9.95 -4.58
CA GLU A 65 -16.04 -9.01 -5.01
C GLU A 65 -14.63 -9.62 -4.88
N ARG A 66 -14.36 -10.36 -3.81
CA ARG A 66 -13.07 -11.07 -3.65
C ARG A 66 -12.88 -12.13 -4.72
N SER A 67 -13.93 -12.87 -5.06
CA SER A 67 -13.89 -13.89 -6.11
C SER A 67 -13.65 -13.27 -7.50
N ALA A 68 -14.19 -12.10 -7.77
CA ALA A 68 -13.93 -11.35 -9.02
C ALA A 68 -12.47 -10.82 -9.09
N GLY A 69 -11.86 -10.58 -7.95
CA GLY A 69 -10.53 -9.96 -7.86
C GLY A 69 -10.57 -8.44 -7.88
N VAL A 70 -9.39 -7.83 -7.85
CA VAL A 70 -9.23 -6.37 -7.84
C VAL A 70 -8.30 -5.92 -8.95
N ILE A 71 -8.50 -4.69 -9.43
CA ILE A 71 -7.64 -4.04 -10.41
C ILE A 71 -7.30 -2.63 -9.94
N CYS A 72 -6.06 -2.20 -10.18
CA CYS A 72 -5.68 -0.79 -10.01
C CYS A 72 -4.65 -0.37 -11.06
N SER A 73 -4.58 0.93 -11.35
CA SER A 73 -3.53 1.53 -12.15
C SER A 73 -2.50 2.17 -11.24
N SER A 74 -1.26 1.65 -11.21
CA SER A 74 -0.18 2.19 -10.37
C SER A 74 1.18 1.57 -10.70
N ALA A 75 2.19 2.38 -11.05
CA ALA A 75 3.59 1.95 -11.14
C ALA A 75 4.39 2.21 -9.86
N GLY A 76 3.75 2.45 -8.73
CA GLY A 76 4.41 2.82 -7.48
C GLY A 76 3.93 2.02 -6.27
N ASN A 77 4.09 2.65 -5.11
CA ASN A 77 3.83 2.05 -3.81
C ASN A 77 2.37 1.55 -3.62
N HIS A 78 1.40 2.17 -4.32
CA HIS A 78 0.01 1.70 -4.24
C HIS A 78 -0.14 0.32 -4.90
N GLY A 79 0.43 0.12 -6.09
CA GLY A 79 0.41 -1.18 -6.76
C GLY A 79 1.04 -2.29 -5.92
N GLN A 80 2.18 -2.01 -5.27
CA GLN A 80 2.81 -2.96 -4.34
C GLN A 80 1.91 -3.26 -3.13
N GLY A 81 1.26 -2.24 -2.56
CA GLY A 81 0.31 -2.43 -1.45
C GLY A 81 -0.89 -3.29 -1.83
N VAL A 82 -1.45 -3.10 -3.02
CA VAL A 82 -2.57 -3.91 -3.55
C VAL A 82 -2.12 -5.36 -3.82
N ALA A 83 -0.94 -5.55 -4.42
CA ALA A 83 -0.39 -6.88 -4.67
C ALA A 83 -0.17 -7.67 -3.37
N LEU A 84 0.45 -7.04 -2.36
CA LEU A 84 0.65 -7.67 -1.05
C LEU A 84 -0.69 -8.01 -0.38
N ALA A 85 -1.65 -7.09 -0.39
CA ALA A 85 -2.97 -7.31 0.19
C ALA A 85 -3.70 -8.46 -0.51
N GLY A 86 -3.66 -8.50 -1.85
CA GLY A 86 -4.23 -9.59 -2.65
C GLY A 86 -3.61 -10.93 -2.31
N LYS A 87 -2.27 -11.02 -2.27
CA LYS A 87 -1.54 -12.23 -1.88
C LYS A 87 -1.95 -12.73 -0.49
N THR A 88 -1.98 -11.82 0.49
CA THR A 88 -2.32 -12.18 1.88
C THR A 88 -3.74 -12.69 2.02
N MET A 89 -4.68 -12.18 1.25
CA MET A 89 -6.10 -12.51 1.31
C MET A 89 -6.55 -13.58 0.30
N GLY A 90 -5.64 -14.06 -0.55
CA GLY A 90 -5.99 -14.98 -1.64
C GLY A 90 -6.89 -14.34 -2.71
N VAL A 91 -6.77 -13.02 -2.92
CA VAL A 91 -7.54 -12.26 -3.90
C VAL A 91 -6.65 -11.95 -5.10
N ARG A 92 -7.11 -12.27 -6.31
CA ARG A 92 -6.42 -11.91 -7.55
C ARG A 92 -6.28 -10.39 -7.65
N ALA A 93 -5.05 -9.90 -7.83
CA ALA A 93 -4.75 -8.48 -7.94
C ALA A 93 -4.07 -8.17 -9.28
N VAL A 94 -4.75 -7.42 -10.14
CA VAL A 94 -4.23 -6.96 -11.44
C VAL A 94 -3.74 -5.52 -11.29
N ILE A 95 -2.47 -5.29 -11.65
CA ILE A 95 -1.83 -3.98 -11.55
C ILE A 95 -1.47 -3.50 -12.96
N VAL A 96 -2.19 -2.50 -13.43
CA VAL A 96 -1.93 -1.87 -14.73
C VAL A 96 -0.85 -0.81 -14.56
N MET A 97 0.16 -0.85 -15.42
CA MET A 97 1.31 0.07 -15.42
C MET A 97 1.58 0.57 -16.84
N PRO A 98 2.07 1.80 -17.01
CA PRO A 98 2.59 2.25 -18.29
C PRO A 98 3.70 1.34 -18.82
N THR A 99 3.79 1.18 -20.13
CA THR A 99 4.87 0.42 -20.80
C THR A 99 6.25 1.01 -20.52
N THR A 100 6.32 2.28 -20.15
CA THR A 100 7.53 3.02 -19.73
C THR A 100 7.98 2.72 -18.30
N THR A 101 7.22 1.91 -17.54
CA THR A 101 7.55 1.59 -16.14
C THR A 101 8.87 0.83 -16.06
N PRO A 102 9.84 1.29 -15.23
CA PRO A 102 11.09 0.56 -15.03
C PRO A 102 10.85 -0.89 -14.56
N THR A 103 11.60 -1.82 -15.11
CA THR A 103 11.46 -3.27 -14.83
C THR A 103 11.50 -3.60 -13.34
N ILE A 104 12.37 -2.93 -12.58
CA ILE A 104 12.48 -3.12 -11.13
C ILE A 104 11.14 -2.91 -10.39
N LYS A 105 10.28 -2.00 -10.87
CA LYS A 105 8.98 -1.73 -10.25
C LYS A 105 7.95 -2.81 -10.62
N SER A 106 7.94 -3.25 -11.87
CA SER A 106 7.03 -4.33 -12.30
C SER A 106 7.41 -5.67 -11.66
N GLU A 107 8.71 -5.97 -11.55
CA GLU A 107 9.20 -7.16 -10.86
C GLU A 107 8.87 -7.14 -9.36
N ALA A 108 8.99 -5.99 -8.69
CA ALA A 108 8.59 -5.87 -7.29
C ALA A 108 7.11 -6.23 -7.07
N VAL A 109 6.22 -5.82 -7.97
CA VAL A 109 4.80 -6.18 -7.90
C VAL A 109 4.58 -7.67 -8.16
N ARG A 110 5.27 -8.25 -9.16
CA ARG A 110 5.20 -9.70 -9.44
C ARG A 110 5.69 -10.54 -8.27
N ALA A 111 6.79 -10.15 -7.63
CA ALA A 111 7.32 -10.81 -6.43
C ALA A 111 6.33 -10.80 -5.26
N LEU A 112 5.50 -9.77 -5.17
CA LEU A 112 4.40 -9.67 -4.21
C LEU A 112 3.13 -10.43 -4.64
N GLY A 113 3.16 -11.14 -5.78
CA GLY A 113 2.04 -11.94 -6.27
C GLY A 113 1.01 -11.17 -7.11
N GLY A 114 1.29 -9.92 -7.48
CA GLY A 114 0.44 -9.14 -8.38
C GLY A 114 0.62 -9.54 -9.85
N GLU A 115 -0.49 -9.57 -10.59
CA GLU A 115 -0.49 -9.72 -12.04
C GLU A 115 -0.25 -8.36 -12.70
N VAL A 116 0.86 -8.21 -13.42
CA VAL A 116 1.23 -6.95 -14.07
C VAL A 116 0.77 -6.92 -15.50
N VAL A 117 -0.03 -5.92 -15.86
CA VAL A 117 -0.42 -5.58 -17.22
C VAL A 117 0.27 -4.28 -17.62
N LEU A 118 1.11 -4.33 -18.65
CA LEU A 118 1.74 -3.13 -19.21
C LEU A 118 0.85 -2.59 -20.33
N HIS A 119 0.33 -1.36 -20.17
CA HIS A 119 -0.56 -0.74 -21.15
C HIS A 119 -0.40 0.79 -21.15
N GLY A 120 -0.47 1.39 -22.35
CA GLY A 120 -0.35 2.84 -22.51
C GLY A 120 1.05 3.38 -22.20
N MET A 121 1.24 4.68 -22.39
CA MET A 121 2.49 5.39 -22.14
C MET A 121 2.43 6.20 -20.84
N THR A 122 1.23 6.60 -20.44
CA THR A 122 0.93 7.43 -19.26
C THR A 122 -0.22 6.81 -18.46
N TYR A 123 -0.66 7.49 -17.41
CA TYR A 123 -1.83 7.11 -16.59
C TYR A 123 -3.15 7.73 -17.09
N ASP A 124 -3.10 8.56 -18.12
CA ASP A 124 -4.26 9.25 -18.70
C ASP A 124 -4.89 8.42 -19.83
#